data_eaef5de78fbd01ba87396fab6176e728
#
_entry.id   eaef5de78fbd01ba87396fab6176e728
#
_cell.length_a   1.000
_cell.length_b   1.000
_cell.length_c   1.000
_cell.angle_alpha   90.00
_cell.angle_beta   90.00
_cell.angle_gamma   90.00
#
_symmetry.space_group_name_H-M   'P 1'
#
loop_
_entity.id
_entity.type
_entity.pdbx_description
1 polymer ?
#
loop_
_entity_poly.entity_id
_entity_poly.type
_entity_poly.pdbx_seq_one_letter_code
_entity_poly.pdbx_strand_id
1 'polypeptide(L)'
;MYDFNKIIYRKGTSSWKYDFYEEYNKPSDTLSMWIADMDFPTVPEVVKKMEDVATLGIYGYSRPMSGYYEALKNWYKPHFDADFENEQVVFTPGIVFALNMAVKTYTNEGDGVLVMRPVYYPFLNAIKNNKRKLINSPLVYSDGKYSINFTDLEQKIVDEKVKLMLFCNPHN
;
A
#
# COMPACT_ATOMS: atom_id res chain seq x y z
N MET A 1 -22.51 -11.27 16.13
CA MET A 1 -21.19 -11.89 16.48
C MET A 1 -20.62 -12.37 15.14
N TYR A 2 -19.36 -12.05 14.84
CA TYR A 2 -18.71 -12.48 13.58
C TYR A 2 -18.27 -13.94 13.71
N ASP A 3 -18.55 -14.76 12.70
CA ASP A 3 -18.10 -16.14 12.64
C ASP A 3 -16.80 -16.24 11.83
N PHE A 4 -15.67 -16.23 12.53
CA PHE A 4 -14.35 -16.36 11.91
C PHE A 4 -13.98 -17.81 11.53
N ASN A 5 -14.80 -18.80 11.88
CA ASN A 5 -14.60 -20.18 11.49
C ASN A 5 -15.31 -20.54 10.18
N LYS A 6 -16.16 -19.65 9.67
CA LYS A 6 -16.88 -19.85 8.41
C LYS A 6 -15.90 -19.78 7.24
N ILE A 7 -15.74 -20.87 6.52
CA ILE A 7 -14.92 -20.93 5.32
C ILE A 7 -15.69 -20.26 4.16
N ILE A 8 -15.05 -19.27 3.53
CA ILE A 8 -15.56 -18.58 2.35
C ILE A 8 -14.78 -19.03 1.13
N TYR A 9 -15.44 -19.77 0.25
CA TYR A 9 -14.84 -20.21 -1.00
C TYR A 9 -14.84 -19.05 -2.01
N ARG A 10 -13.65 -18.65 -2.43
CA ARG A 10 -13.43 -17.52 -3.34
C ARG A 10 -12.97 -17.96 -4.74
N LYS A 11 -12.83 -19.25 -4.98
CA LYS A 11 -12.49 -19.79 -6.30
C LYS A 11 -13.67 -19.55 -7.27
N GLY A 12 -13.35 -19.09 -8.49
CA GLY A 12 -14.37 -18.74 -9.50
C GLY A 12 -14.95 -17.33 -9.33
N THR A 13 -14.36 -16.49 -8.48
CA THR A 13 -14.79 -15.09 -8.26
C THR A 13 -13.90 -14.06 -8.93
N SER A 14 -13.00 -14.48 -9.80
CA SER A 14 -11.91 -13.68 -10.36
C SER A 14 -10.94 -13.14 -9.29
N SER A 15 -10.84 -13.87 -8.18
CA SER A 15 -9.91 -13.52 -7.10
C SER A 15 -8.47 -13.74 -7.55
N TRP A 16 -7.70 -12.65 -7.59
CA TRP A 16 -6.28 -12.76 -7.92
C TRP A 16 -5.53 -13.71 -6.98
N LYS A 17 -5.97 -13.82 -5.75
CA LYS A 17 -5.39 -14.71 -4.73
C LYS A 17 -5.66 -16.20 -5.00
N TYR A 18 -6.78 -16.56 -5.67
CA TYR A 18 -7.26 -17.94 -5.76
C TYR A 18 -7.49 -18.47 -7.18
N ASP A 19 -7.63 -17.62 -8.19
CA ASP A 19 -8.07 -18.08 -9.51
C ASP A 19 -6.97 -18.12 -10.58
N PHE A 20 -5.74 -17.64 -10.26
CA PHE A 20 -4.67 -17.47 -11.26
C PHE A 20 -3.41 -18.30 -10.96
N TYR A 21 -3.54 -19.43 -10.26
CA TYR A 21 -2.41 -20.29 -9.91
C TYR A 21 -1.60 -20.75 -11.12
N GLU A 22 -2.27 -21.08 -12.24
CA GLU A 22 -1.64 -21.57 -13.47
C GLU A 22 -0.74 -20.49 -14.09
N GLU A 23 -1.17 -19.22 -14.08
CA GLU A 23 -0.37 -18.11 -14.58
C GLU A 23 0.95 -17.93 -13.80
N TYR A 24 0.96 -18.32 -12.54
CA TYR A 24 2.13 -18.27 -11.66
C TYR A 24 2.87 -19.62 -11.56
N ASN A 25 2.52 -20.61 -12.39
CA ASN A 25 3.09 -21.95 -12.34
C ASN A 25 3.02 -22.58 -10.94
N LYS A 26 1.89 -22.41 -10.24
CA LYS A 26 1.63 -22.96 -8.91
C LYS A 26 0.59 -24.06 -8.97
N PRO A 27 0.78 -25.17 -8.20
CA PRO A 27 -0.27 -26.18 -8.04
C PRO A 27 -1.57 -25.57 -7.52
N SER A 28 -2.70 -26.12 -7.98
CA SER A 28 -4.04 -25.62 -7.62
C SER A 28 -4.42 -25.83 -6.13
N ASP A 29 -3.67 -26.67 -5.43
CA ASP A 29 -3.80 -26.96 -4.00
C ASP A 29 -2.84 -26.12 -3.12
N THR A 30 -2.12 -25.20 -3.72
CA THR A 30 -1.21 -24.30 -3.00
C THR A 30 -1.98 -23.45 -2.00
N LEU A 31 -1.56 -23.47 -0.73
CA LEU A 31 -2.10 -22.56 0.28
C LEU A 31 -1.67 -21.13 -0.03
N SER A 32 -2.64 -20.28 -0.34
CA SER A 32 -2.38 -18.89 -0.69
C SER A 32 -2.15 -18.03 0.55
N MET A 33 -0.91 -17.59 0.75
CA MET A 33 -0.52 -16.68 1.85
C MET A 33 0.10 -15.37 1.33
N TRP A 34 -0.12 -15.05 0.07
CA TRP A 34 0.29 -13.81 -0.57
C TRP A 34 -0.91 -12.90 -0.81
N ILE A 35 -0.74 -11.67 -1.20
CA ILE A 35 -1.79 -10.63 -1.28
C ILE A 35 -2.50 -10.43 0.07
N ALA A 36 -2.54 -9.19 0.50
CA ALA A 36 -3.03 -8.79 1.83
C ALA A 36 -4.56 -8.68 1.93
N ASP A 37 -5.33 -9.33 1.05
CA ASP A 37 -6.77 -9.43 1.20
C ASP A 37 -7.12 -10.54 2.19
N MET A 38 -7.91 -10.20 3.20
CA MET A 38 -8.36 -11.13 4.22
C MET A 38 -9.38 -12.13 3.66
N ASP A 39 -9.41 -13.32 4.26
CA ASP A 39 -10.37 -14.37 3.91
C ASP A 39 -11.63 -14.33 4.79
N PHE A 40 -11.79 -13.26 5.56
CA PHE A 40 -12.98 -12.99 6.35
C PHE A 40 -13.88 -11.96 5.64
N PRO A 41 -15.21 -12.11 5.76
CA PRO A 41 -16.12 -11.07 5.28
C PRO A 41 -15.84 -9.73 5.96
N THR A 42 -16.02 -8.65 5.23
CA THR A 42 -16.03 -7.33 5.86
C THR A 42 -17.25 -7.16 6.77
N VAL A 43 -17.23 -6.15 7.61
CA VAL A 43 -18.32 -5.92 8.58
C VAL A 43 -19.66 -5.66 7.87
N PRO A 44 -20.78 -6.15 8.40
CA PRO A 44 -22.10 -6.04 7.76
C PRO A 44 -22.52 -4.60 7.45
N GLU A 45 -22.10 -3.65 8.27
CA GLU A 45 -22.39 -2.23 8.08
C GLU A 45 -21.76 -1.68 6.79
N VAL A 46 -20.58 -2.14 6.44
CA VAL A 46 -19.91 -1.79 5.17
C VAL A 46 -20.65 -2.43 4.00
N VAL A 47 -21.00 -3.72 4.12
CA VAL A 47 -21.78 -4.42 3.08
C VAL A 47 -23.08 -3.68 2.82
N LYS A 48 -23.82 -3.32 3.89
CA LYS A 48 -25.08 -2.59 3.77
C LYS A 48 -24.92 -1.25 3.06
N LYS A 49 -23.86 -0.51 3.35
CA LYS A 49 -23.58 0.77 2.66
C LYS A 49 -23.28 0.58 1.18
N MET A 50 -22.58 -0.48 0.81
CA MET A 50 -22.33 -0.82 -0.60
C MET A 50 -23.63 -1.21 -1.31
N GLU A 51 -24.51 -1.97 -0.66
CA GLU A 51 -25.83 -2.31 -1.18
C GLU A 51 -26.70 -1.05 -1.40
N ASP A 52 -26.69 -0.11 -0.46
CA ASP A 52 -27.43 1.15 -0.59
C ASP A 52 -26.97 1.93 -1.84
N VAL A 53 -25.66 2.02 -2.07
CA VAL A 53 -25.11 2.68 -3.26
C VAL A 53 -25.43 1.90 -4.54
N ALA A 54 -25.34 0.58 -4.53
CA ALA A 54 -25.69 -0.24 -5.67
C ALA A 54 -27.17 -0.15 -6.02
N THR A 55 -28.05 -0.10 -5.01
CA THR A 55 -29.50 0.04 -5.19
C THR A 55 -29.88 1.41 -5.76
N LEU A 56 -29.15 2.48 -5.39
CA LEU A 56 -29.34 3.80 -5.99
C LEU A 56 -29.12 3.81 -7.50
N GLY A 57 -28.16 2.99 -7.98
CA GLY A 57 -27.91 2.75 -9.41
C GLY A 57 -27.35 3.97 -10.17
N ILE A 58 -26.95 5.03 -9.49
CA ILE A 58 -26.37 6.24 -10.10
C ILE A 58 -24.95 6.40 -9.58
N TYR A 59 -23.98 6.21 -10.45
CA TYR A 59 -22.54 6.25 -10.15
C TYR A 59 -21.90 7.51 -10.72
N GLY A 60 -22.16 8.63 -10.07
CA GLY A 60 -21.64 9.94 -10.45
C GLY A 60 -20.33 10.28 -9.74
N TYR A 61 -19.86 11.50 -9.99
CA TYR A 61 -18.73 12.05 -9.24
C TYR A 61 -19.11 12.30 -7.78
N SER A 62 -18.25 11.86 -6.87
CA SER A 62 -18.46 12.03 -5.44
C SER A 62 -17.18 12.59 -4.77
N ARG A 63 -17.39 13.19 -3.61
CA ARG A 63 -16.29 13.63 -2.74
C ARG A 63 -16.63 13.29 -1.29
N PRO A 64 -15.61 13.11 -0.43
CA PRO A 64 -15.82 12.91 0.99
C PRO A 64 -16.60 14.05 1.63
N MET A 65 -17.48 13.69 2.54
CA MET A 65 -18.17 14.62 3.43
C MET A 65 -17.41 14.77 4.76
N SER A 66 -17.83 15.71 5.62
CA SER A 66 -17.19 15.98 6.93
C SER A 66 -17.02 14.72 7.78
N GLY A 67 -18.01 13.85 7.83
CA GLY A 67 -17.95 12.60 8.60
C GLY A 67 -16.80 11.66 8.21
N TYR A 68 -16.29 11.75 6.97
CA TYR A 68 -15.11 10.98 6.58
C TYR A 68 -13.85 11.47 7.32
N TYR A 69 -13.62 12.78 7.34
CA TYR A 69 -12.46 13.37 8.01
C TYR A 69 -12.53 13.18 9.53
N GLU A 70 -13.73 13.30 10.11
CA GLU A 70 -13.97 13.02 11.52
C GLU A 70 -13.65 11.55 11.86
N ALA A 71 -14.06 10.60 11.02
CA ALA A 71 -13.77 9.19 11.22
C ALA A 71 -12.27 8.90 11.16
N LEU A 72 -11.55 9.52 10.21
CA LEU A 72 -10.09 9.42 10.14
C LEU A 72 -9.42 9.98 11.41
N LYS A 73 -9.76 11.20 11.83
CA LYS A 73 -9.19 11.83 13.02
C LYS A 73 -9.47 10.99 14.28
N ASN A 74 -10.70 10.50 14.42
CA ASN A 74 -11.09 9.64 15.55
C ASN A 74 -10.37 8.29 15.57
N TRP A 75 -9.88 7.81 14.42
CA TRP A 75 -9.05 6.61 14.37
C TRP A 75 -7.57 6.92 14.62
N TYR A 76 -7.02 7.92 13.92
CA TYR A 76 -5.58 8.18 13.94
C TYR A 76 -5.10 8.76 15.27
N LYS A 77 -5.89 9.65 15.90
CA LYS A 77 -5.48 10.30 17.16
C LYS A 77 -5.24 9.29 18.30
N PRO A 78 -6.18 8.39 18.65
CA PRO A 78 -5.96 7.45 19.77
C PRO A 78 -4.98 6.31 19.45
N HIS A 79 -4.80 5.97 18.16
CA HIS A 79 -3.96 4.82 17.79
C HIS A 79 -2.52 5.20 17.49
N PHE A 80 -2.28 6.41 17.02
CA PHE A 80 -0.97 6.84 16.53
C PHE A 80 -0.53 8.19 17.07
N ASP A 81 -1.33 8.82 17.95
CA ASP A 81 -1.16 10.21 18.40
C ASP A 81 -0.93 11.17 17.21
N ALA A 82 -1.54 10.86 16.07
CA ALA A 82 -1.45 11.66 14.86
C ALA A 82 -2.65 12.59 14.76
N ASP A 83 -2.38 13.85 14.47
CA ASP A 83 -3.37 14.89 14.21
C ASP A 83 -3.06 15.56 12.87
N PHE A 84 -4.10 15.97 12.15
CA PHE A 84 -3.97 16.59 10.83
C PHE A 84 -5.20 17.41 10.48
N GLU A 85 -5.01 18.40 9.62
CA GLU A 85 -6.09 19.17 9.05
C GLU A 85 -6.69 18.49 7.81
N ASN A 86 -7.93 18.80 7.48
CA ASN A 86 -8.62 18.16 6.37
C ASN A 86 -7.88 18.35 5.03
N GLU A 87 -7.24 19.50 4.85
CA GLU A 87 -6.47 19.89 3.66
C GLU A 87 -5.20 19.07 3.47
N GLN A 88 -4.74 18.38 4.52
CA GLN A 88 -3.59 17.47 4.46
C GLN A 88 -3.97 16.07 3.97
N VAL A 89 -5.27 15.79 3.81
CA VAL A 89 -5.76 14.50 3.34
C VAL A 89 -5.95 14.52 1.83
N VAL A 90 -5.17 13.72 1.14
CA VAL A 90 -5.23 13.55 -0.32
C VAL A 90 -5.79 12.17 -0.68
N PHE A 91 -6.82 12.15 -1.52
CA PHE A 91 -7.45 10.91 -1.98
C PHE A 91 -6.76 10.39 -3.24
N THR A 92 -6.45 9.11 -3.21
CA THR A 92 -5.85 8.42 -4.36
C THR A 92 -6.52 7.05 -4.56
N PRO A 93 -6.49 6.49 -5.79
CA PRO A 93 -7.00 5.14 -6.05
C PRO A 93 -6.14 4.03 -5.42
N GLY A 94 -5.41 4.33 -4.35
CA GLY A 94 -4.53 3.42 -3.62
C GLY A 94 -3.09 3.94 -3.53
N ILE A 95 -2.35 3.38 -2.58
CA ILE A 95 -0.98 3.83 -2.23
C ILE A 95 0.00 3.64 -3.40
N VAL A 96 -0.13 2.59 -4.20
CA VAL A 96 0.77 2.38 -5.36
C VAL A 96 0.61 3.51 -6.38
N PHE A 97 -0.62 3.99 -6.60
CA PHE A 97 -0.85 5.17 -7.42
C PHE A 97 -0.19 6.42 -6.81
N ALA A 98 -0.37 6.63 -5.49
CA ALA A 98 0.24 7.75 -4.78
C ALA A 98 1.78 7.75 -4.87
N LEU A 99 2.42 6.58 -4.74
CA LEU A 99 3.87 6.44 -4.92
C LEU A 99 4.32 6.88 -6.32
N ASN A 100 3.60 6.46 -7.36
CA ASN A 100 3.92 6.87 -8.74
C ASN A 100 3.75 8.38 -8.93
N MET A 101 2.70 8.97 -8.36
CA MET A 101 2.48 10.41 -8.43
C MET A 101 3.54 11.19 -7.66
N ALA A 102 3.93 10.74 -6.47
CA ALA A 102 5.00 11.36 -5.70
C ALA A 102 6.33 11.35 -6.48
N VAL A 103 6.70 10.20 -7.06
CA VAL A 103 7.91 10.10 -7.89
C VAL A 103 7.86 11.08 -9.06
N LYS A 104 6.73 11.18 -9.77
CA LYS A 104 6.58 12.13 -10.89
C LYS A 104 6.62 13.59 -10.45
N THR A 105 6.00 13.91 -9.32
CA THR A 105 5.84 15.29 -8.87
C THR A 105 7.14 15.87 -8.32
N TYR A 106 7.90 15.06 -7.58
CA TYR A 106 9.07 15.54 -6.84
C TYR A 106 10.41 15.27 -7.52
N THR A 107 10.39 14.59 -8.69
CA THR A 107 11.62 14.25 -9.41
C THR A 107 11.45 14.36 -10.92
N ASN A 108 12.58 14.46 -11.64
CA ASN A 108 12.66 14.38 -13.09
C ASN A 108 13.16 12.99 -13.54
N GLU A 109 13.03 12.66 -14.85
CA GLU A 109 13.63 11.45 -15.41
C GLU A 109 15.15 11.46 -15.17
N GLY A 110 15.69 10.33 -14.73
CA GLY A 110 17.10 10.17 -14.38
C GLY A 110 17.48 10.54 -12.95
N ASP A 111 16.65 11.29 -12.23
CA ASP A 111 16.91 11.61 -10.83
C ASP A 111 16.99 10.37 -9.94
N GLY A 112 17.85 10.41 -8.92
CA GLY A 112 17.99 9.36 -7.91
C GLY A 112 16.82 9.34 -6.94
N VAL A 113 16.17 8.17 -6.85
CA VAL A 113 15.14 7.89 -5.84
C VAL A 113 15.58 6.72 -4.98
N LEU A 114 15.65 6.92 -3.67
CA LEU A 114 16.20 5.97 -2.72
C LEU A 114 15.11 5.12 -2.08
N VAL A 115 15.42 3.83 -1.92
CA VAL A 115 14.66 2.86 -1.11
C VAL A 115 15.60 2.05 -0.24
N MET A 116 15.07 1.45 0.81
CA MET A 116 15.80 0.49 1.66
C MET A 116 15.24 -0.92 1.44
N ARG A 117 16.05 -1.80 0.83
CA ARG A 117 15.64 -3.18 0.52
C ARG A 117 16.11 -4.15 1.61
N PRO A 118 15.37 -5.31 1.80
CA PRO A 118 14.18 -5.72 1.08
C PRO A 118 12.98 -4.81 1.41
N VAL A 119 12.09 -4.58 0.43
CA VAL A 119 10.89 -3.74 0.57
C VAL A 119 9.84 -4.20 -0.44
N TYR A 120 8.59 -3.92 -0.18
CA TYR A 120 7.47 -4.20 -1.06
C TYR A 120 7.75 -3.74 -2.50
N TYR A 121 7.69 -4.67 -3.45
CA TYR A 121 8.18 -4.47 -4.82
C TYR A 121 7.56 -3.28 -5.59
N PRO A 122 6.33 -2.82 -5.34
CA PRO A 122 5.79 -1.65 -6.02
C PRO A 122 6.57 -0.36 -5.77
N PHE A 123 7.32 -0.26 -4.67
CA PHE A 123 8.24 0.86 -4.45
C PHE A 123 9.31 0.91 -5.54
N LEU A 124 9.87 -0.25 -5.89
CA LEU A 124 10.88 -0.36 -6.94
C LEU A 124 10.27 -0.06 -8.31
N ASN A 125 9.07 -0.58 -8.55
CA ASN A 125 8.35 -0.38 -9.81
C ASN A 125 7.98 1.08 -10.02
N ALA A 126 7.55 1.79 -8.96
CA ALA A 126 7.25 3.22 -9.04
C ALA A 126 8.46 4.04 -9.48
N ILE A 127 9.67 3.67 -9.07
CA ILE A 127 10.91 4.32 -9.48
C ILE A 127 11.24 3.99 -10.94
N LYS A 128 11.32 2.69 -11.27
CA LYS A 128 11.76 2.22 -12.59
C LYS A 128 10.79 2.57 -13.71
N ASN A 129 9.48 2.36 -13.50
CA ASN A 129 8.45 2.63 -14.50
C ASN A 129 8.35 4.11 -14.85
N ASN A 130 8.76 4.97 -13.93
CA ASN A 130 8.85 6.41 -14.16
C ASN A 130 10.25 6.86 -14.61
N LYS A 131 11.14 5.94 -15.02
CA LYS A 131 12.49 6.22 -15.54
C LYS A 131 13.40 6.99 -14.57
N ARG A 132 13.23 6.78 -13.26
CA ARG A 132 14.14 7.32 -12.24
C ARG A 132 15.23 6.31 -11.93
N LYS A 133 16.39 6.80 -11.45
CA LYS A 133 17.48 5.97 -11.01
C LYS A 133 17.16 5.37 -9.64
N LEU A 134 17.09 4.04 -9.57
CA LEU A 134 16.88 3.32 -8.31
C LEU A 134 18.17 3.33 -7.49
N ILE A 135 18.15 4.00 -6.35
CA ILE A 135 19.22 3.98 -5.36
C ILE A 135 18.78 3.07 -4.21
N ASN A 136 19.61 2.08 -3.88
CA ASN A 136 19.31 1.14 -2.80
C ASN A 136 20.29 1.32 -1.65
N SER A 137 19.79 1.65 -0.45
CA SER A 137 20.51 1.50 0.80
C SER A 137 19.97 0.25 1.51
N PRO A 138 20.71 -0.89 1.46
CA PRO A 138 20.16 -2.15 1.95
C PRO A 138 20.01 -2.12 3.48
N LEU A 139 18.92 -2.69 3.96
CA LEU A 139 18.76 -2.98 5.38
C LEU A 139 19.76 -4.04 5.80
N VAL A 140 20.27 -3.91 7.00
CA VAL A 140 21.15 -4.92 7.63
C VAL A 140 20.29 -5.91 8.40
N TYR A 141 20.47 -7.19 8.14
CA TYR A 141 19.82 -8.26 8.89
C TYR A 141 20.81 -8.90 9.84
N SER A 142 20.50 -8.87 11.14
CA SER A 142 21.29 -9.55 12.19
C SER A 142 20.34 -10.01 13.30
N ASP A 143 20.58 -11.20 13.83
CA ASP A 143 19.88 -11.77 14.97
C ASP A 143 18.34 -11.72 14.86
N GLY A 144 17.83 -12.02 13.66
CA GLY A 144 16.37 -12.02 13.41
C GLY A 144 15.75 -10.64 13.23
N LYS A 145 16.54 -9.56 13.17
CA LYS A 145 16.05 -8.18 13.07
C LYS A 145 16.67 -7.44 11.91
N TYR A 146 15.88 -6.56 11.32
CA TYR A 146 16.36 -5.59 10.34
C TYR A 146 16.67 -4.25 11.01
N SER A 147 17.74 -3.61 10.55
CA SER A 147 18.13 -2.26 10.97
C SER A 147 18.57 -1.43 9.78
N ILE A 148 18.53 -0.10 9.94
CA ILE A 148 19.00 0.84 8.94
C ILE A 148 20.50 1.05 9.13
N ASN A 149 21.28 0.93 8.05
CA ASN A 149 22.66 1.38 8.01
C ASN A 149 22.69 2.88 7.70
N PHE A 150 22.65 3.72 8.73
CA PHE A 150 22.61 5.16 8.55
C PHE A 150 23.84 5.73 7.85
N THR A 151 25.02 5.12 8.03
CA THR A 151 26.24 5.53 7.34
C THR A 151 26.13 5.32 5.83
N ASP A 152 25.68 4.12 5.39
CA ASP A 152 25.45 3.83 3.97
C ASP A 152 24.33 4.70 3.39
N LEU A 153 23.27 4.91 4.17
CA LEU A 153 22.14 5.74 3.77
C LEU A 153 22.57 7.18 3.50
N GLU A 154 23.27 7.81 4.44
CA GLU A 154 23.78 9.17 4.31
C GLU A 154 24.74 9.30 3.14
N GLN A 155 25.70 8.39 3.02
CA GLN A 155 26.68 8.36 1.93
C GLN A 155 25.99 8.34 0.56
N LYS A 156 24.97 7.45 0.39
CA LYS A 156 24.22 7.34 -0.86
C LYS A 156 23.37 8.55 -1.17
N ILE A 157 22.76 9.16 -0.15
CA ILE A 157 22.01 10.40 -0.36
C ILE A 157 22.91 11.49 -0.96
N VAL A 158 24.13 11.63 -0.44
CA VAL A 158 25.08 12.65 -0.90
C VAL A 158 25.66 12.29 -2.28
N ASP A 159 26.26 11.11 -2.41
CA ASP A 159 27.02 10.71 -3.61
C ASP A 159 26.13 10.58 -4.84
N GLU A 160 24.93 10.02 -4.66
CA GLU A 160 23.96 9.80 -5.73
C GLU A 160 23.01 10.98 -5.95
N LYS A 161 23.21 12.07 -5.18
CA LYS A 161 22.37 13.29 -5.25
C LYS A 161 20.87 12.97 -5.21
N VAL A 162 20.50 12.12 -4.25
CA VAL A 162 19.12 11.62 -4.11
C VAL A 162 18.13 12.79 -3.99
N LYS A 163 17.07 12.75 -4.78
CA LYS A 163 16.00 13.77 -4.79
C LYS A 163 14.78 13.38 -3.97
N LEU A 164 14.53 12.08 -3.85
CA LEU A 164 13.37 11.56 -3.14
C LEU A 164 13.77 10.26 -2.46
N MET A 165 13.28 10.05 -1.25
CA MET A 165 13.34 8.77 -0.54
C MET A 165 11.93 8.23 -0.36
N LEU A 166 11.69 6.99 -0.76
CA LEU A 166 10.47 6.27 -0.49
C LEU A 166 10.68 5.42 0.77
N PHE A 167 10.09 5.87 1.88
CA PHE A 167 10.22 5.22 3.18
C PHE A 167 8.99 4.38 3.50
N CYS A 168 9.18 3.07 3.70
CA CYS A 168 8.10 2.15 4.05
C CYS A 168 8.06 1.96 5.58
N ASN A 169 7.00 2.46 6.22
CA ASN A 169 6.82 2.34 7.67
C ASN A 169 5.32 2.26 8.03
N PRO A 170 4.86 1.22 8.72
CA PRO A 170 5.58 -0.02 9.05
C PRO A 170 6.17 -0.69 7.82
N HIS A 171 7.35 -1.32 7.98
CA HIS A 171 8.11 -1.87 6.84
C HIS A 171 7.49 -3.16 6.31
N ASN A 172 7.24 -3.21 5.00
CA ASN A 172 6.70 -4.35 4.29
C ASN A 172 7.67 -4.82 3.21
#